data_345e317a8b81e322e698adc5246b3752
#
_entry.id   345e317a8b81e322e698adc5246b3752
#
_cell.length_a   1.000
_cell.length_b   1.000
_cell.length_c   1.000
_cell.angle_alpha   90.00
_cell.angle_beta   90.00
_cell.angle_gamma   90.00
#
_symmetry.space_group_name_H-M   'P 1'
#
loop_
_entity.id
_entity.type
_entity.pdbx_description
1 polymer ?
#
loop_
_entity_poly.entity_id
_entity_poly.type
_entity_poly.pdbx_seq_one_letter_code
_entity_poly.pdbx_strand_id
1 'polypeptide(L)'
;MAESELDSSPLAEALARVGDRWTLLVVEALLPGPRRFNELLSQIPGIAANILSERLKRLERDGLLVARPYSQRPPRAAYQLTAEGTELAGALRLLAQWGTRHTDPADTPRHLACGTPIEARWYCPTCDQLEDHEPSHPQVHYV
;
A
#
# COMPACT_ATOMS: atom_id res chain seq x y z
N MET A 1 20.87 23.39 8.39
CA MET A 1 20.82 23.25 6.93
C MET A 1 20.63 21.81 6.45
N ALA A 2 21.03 20.80 7.22
CA ALA A 2 20.83 19.38 6.84
C ALA A 2 19.40 18.83 7.13
N GLU A 3 18.64 19.44 8.00
CA GLU A 3 17.25 19.00 8.32
C GLU A 3 16.21 19.35 7.25
N SER A 4 16.48 20.37 6.44
CA SER A 4 15.53 20.83 5.39
C SER A 4 15.57 19.98 4.11
N GLU A 5 16.65 19.24 3.84
CA GLU A 5 16.76 18.39 2.64
C GLU A 5 16.18 16.99 2.84
N LEU A 6 16.14 16.49 4.08
CA LEU A 6 15.50 15.21 4.41
C LEU A 6 13.96 15.29 4.35
N ASP A 7 13.38 16.46 4.62
CA ASP A 7 11.93 16.70 4.59
C ASP A 7 11.35 16.77 3.16
N SER A 8 12.18 16.81 2.12
CA SER A 8 11.73 16.98 0.73
C SER A 8 11.94 15.73 -0.15
N SER A 9 12.35 14.59 0.41
CA SER A 9 12.50 13.38 -0.39
C SER A 9 11.14 12.78 -0.78
N PRO A 10 11.00 12.18 -1.99
CA PRO A 10 9.76 11.50 -2.38
C PRO A 10 9.31 10.43 -1.37
N LEU A 11 10.24 9.74 -0.73
CA LEU A 11 9.93 8.77 0.31
C LEU A 11 9.40 9.45 1.58
N ALA A 12 9.99 10.58 2.01
CA ALA A 12 9.51 11.34 3.15
C ALA A 12 8.08 11.85 2.93
N GLU A 13 7.77 12.36 1.74
CA GLU A 13 6.42 12.76 1.33
C GLU A 13 5.43 11.58 1.38
N ALA A 14 5.80 10.44 0.86
CA ALA A 14 4.98 9.24 0.91
C ALA A 14 4.72 8.81 2.36
N LEU A 15 5.75 8.77 3.20
CA LEU A 15 5.66 8.39 4.60
C LEU A 15 4.83 9.39 5.42
N ALA A 16 4.88 10.69 5.10
CA ALA A 16 4.04 11.69 5.74
C ALA A 16 2.54 11.44 5.50
N ARG A 17 2.18 10.86 4.35
CA ARG A 17 0.80 10.54 3.98
C ARG A 17 0.34 9.18 4.48
N VAL A 18 1.15 8.15 4.29
CA VAL A 18 0.75 6.75 4.51
C VAL A 18 1.70 5.96 5.41
N GLY A 19 2.68 6.61 6.04
CA GLY A 19 3.80 5.96 6.72
C GLY A 19 3.46 5.24 8.02
N ASP A 20 2.25 5.34 8.52
CA ASP A 20 1.86 4.59 9.71
C ASP A 20 1.36 3.18 9.37
N ARG A 21 1.59 2.27 10.28
CA ARG A 21 1.23 0.85 10.17
C ARG A 21 -0.22 0.62 9.78
N TRP A 22 -1.13 1.32 10.42
CA TRP A 22 -2.56 1.06 10.24
C TRP A 22 -3.07 1.56 8.89
N THR A 23 -2.57 2.70 8.41
CA THR A 23 -2.92 3.25 7.09
C THR A 23 -2.55 2.26 5.98
N LEU A 24 -1.34 1.71 5.99
CA LEU A 24 -0.89 0.76 4.98
C LEU A 24 -1.70 -0.55 5.01
N LEU A 25 -2.04 -1.06 6.20
CA LEU A 25 -2.89 -2.26 6.34
C LEU A 25 -4.33 -2.01 5.87
N VAL A 26 -4.88 -0.81 6.08
CA VAL A 26 -6.19 -0.44 5.54
C VAL A 26 -6.18 -0.39 4.02
N VAL A 27 -5.16 0.22 3.42
CA VAL A 27 -5.01 0.24 1.95
C VAL A 27 -4.89 -1.18 1.40
N GLU A 28 -4.06 -2.03 2.00
CA GLU A 28 -3.92 -3.44 1.61
C GLU A 28 -5.25 -4.18 1.64
N ALA A 29 -6.03 -4.03 2.71
CA ALA A 29 -7.33 -4.68 2.84
C ALA A 29 -8.36 -4.21 1.80
N LEU A 30 -8.19 -3.00 1.25
CA LEU A 30 -9.06 -2.43 0.22
C LEU A 30 -8.61 -2.73 -1.21
N LEU A 31 -7.38 -3.23 -1.44
CA LEU A 31 -6.89 -3.53 -2.79
C LEU A 31 -7.77 -4.53 -3.55
N PRO A 32 -8.34 -5.60 -2.95
CA PRO A 32 -9.20 -6.52 -3.66
C PRO A 32 -10.56 -5.93 -4.08
N GLY A 33 -10.98 -4.82 -3.47
CA GLY A 33 -12.24 -4.15 -3.77
C GLY A 33 -12.87 -3.46 -2.56
N PRO A 34 -14.06 -2.89 -2.71
CA PRO A 34 -14.76 -2.17 -1.65
C PRO A 34 -15.01 -3.05 -0.42
N ARG A 35 -14.92 -2.43 0.76
CA ARG A 35 -15.19 -3.07 2.05
C ARG A 35 -16.02 -2.16 2.94
N ARG A 36 -16.86 -2.77 3.76
CA ARG A 36 -17.59 -2.11 4.83
C ARG A 36 -16.73 -1.96 6.07
N PHE A 37 -17.08 -1.02 6.94
CA PHE A 37 -16.32 -0.77 8.18
C PHE A 37 -16.07 -2.05 9.00
N ASN A 38 -17.13 -2.84 9.25
CA ASN A 38 -17.01 -4.06 10.04
C ASN A 38 -16.18 -5.17 9.36
N GLU A 39 -16.16 -5.21 8.03
CA GLU A 39 -15.30 -6.12 7.28
C GLU A 39 -13.83 -5.74 7.46
N LEU A 40 -13.51 -4.46 7.36
CA LEU A 40 -12.16 -3.96 7.62
C LEU A 40 -11.72 -4.21 9.06
N LEU A 41 -12.62 -3.97 10.03
CA LEU A 41 -12.34 -4.19 11.44
C LEU A 41 -12.02 -5.66 11.75
N SER A 42 -12.67 -6.60 11.07
CA SER A 42 -12.41 -8.04 11.24
C SER A 42 -11.19 -8.53 10.44
N GLN A 43 -10.87 -7.91 9.32
CA GLN A 43 -9.75 -8.30 8.44
C GLN A 43 -8.39 -7.78 8.92
N ILE A 44 -8.37 -6.68 9.67
CA ILE A 44 -7.13 -6.07 10.16
C ILE A 44 -6.93 -6.43 11.64
N PRO A 45 -6.12 -7.45 11.94
CA PRO A 45 -5.98 -7.93 13.31
C PRO A 45 -5.44 -6.85 14.25
N GLY A 46 -6.12 -6.67 15.37
CA GLY A 46 -5.67 -5.77 16.45
C GLY A 46 -5.97 -4.29 16.23
N ILE A 47 -6.60 -3.89 15.12
CA ILE A 47 -7.02 -2.50 14.93
C ILE A 47 -8.22 -2.16 15.81
N ALA A 48 -8.15 -1.04 16.52
CA ALA A 48 -9.30 -0.52 17.27
C ALA A 48 -10.25 0.27 16.34
N ALA A 49 -11.55 0.22 16.63
CA ALA A 49 -12.57 0.87 15.81
C ALA A 49 -12.35 2.38 15.64
N ASN A 50 -11.93 3.08 16.69
CA ASN A 50 -11.61 4.51 16.63
C ASN A 50 -10.39 4.80 15.73
N ILE A 51 -9.38 3.94 15.76
CA ILE A 51 -8.19 4.07 14.90
C ILE A 51 -8.58 3.83 13.44
N LEU A 52 -9.35 2.78 13.16
CA LEU A 52 -9.85 2.51 11.80
C LEU A 52 -10.66 3.71 11.27
N SER A 53 -11.59 4.23 12.06
CA SER A 53 -12.40 5.40 11.69
C SER A 53 -11.53 6.62 11.36
N GLU A 54 -10.51 6.89 12.18
CA GLU A 54 -9.58 8.01 11.97
C GLU A 54 -8.76 7.83 10.69
N ARG A 55 -8.25 6.63 10.43
CA ARG A 55 -7.45 6.32 9.23
C ARG A 55 -8.29 6.41 7.95
N LEU A 56 -9.51 5.92 7.98
CA LEU A 56 -10.43 6.03 6.84
C LEU A 56 -10.74 7.50 6.50
N LYS A 57 -11.02 8.33 7.52
CA LYS A 57 -11.24 9.78 7.32
C LYS A 57 -10.01 10.49 6.76
N ARG A 58 -8.82 10.12 7.23
CA ARG A 58 -7.57 10.69 6.73
C ARG A 58 -7.33 10.31 5.27
N LEU A 59 -7.46 9.03 4.93
CA LEU A 59 -7.31 8.53 3.56
C LEU A 59 -8.33 9.17 2.60
N GLU A 60 -9.56 9.39 3.05
CA GLU A 60 -10.58 10.07 2.27
C GLU A 60 -10.22 11.54 2.03
N ARG A 61 -9.80 12.26 3.07
CA ARG A 61 -9.34 13.64 2.95
C ARG A 61 -8.14 13.79 2.01
N ASP A 62 -7.23 12.82 2.03
CA ASP A 62 -6.02 12.80 1.20
C ASP A 62 -6.29 12.27 -0.22
N GLY A 63 -7.54 11.95 -0.56
CA GLY A 63 -7.96 11.52 -1.90
C GLY A 63 -7.56 10.10 -2.27
N LEU A 64 -7.19 9.26 -1.31
CA LEU A 64 -6.75 7.88 -1.54
C LEU A 64 -7.90 6.87 -1.48
N LEU A 65 -9.03 7.23 -0.87
CA LEU A 65 -10.25 6.44 -0.87
C LEU A 65 -11.49 7.34 -0.94
N VAL A 66 -12.62 6.71 -1.26
CA VAL A 66 -13.95 7.31 -1.20
C VAL A 66 -14.87 6.44 -0.36
N ALA A 67 -15.73 7.09 0.45
CA ALA A 67 -16.83 6.44 1.14
C ALA A 67 -18.07 6.49 0.24
N ARG A 68 -18.63 5.34 -0.10
CA ARG A 68 -19.87 5.23 -0.87
C ARG A 68 -21.00 4.83 0.04
N PRO A 69 -21.96 5.71 0.35
CA PRO A 69 -23.13 5.37 1.13
C PRO A 69 -23.95 4.27 0.44
N TYR A 70 -24.34 3.23 1.19
CA TYR A 70 -25.26 2.22 0.71
C TYR A 70 -26.54 2.14 1.56
N SER A 71 -26.58 2.86 2.69
CA SER A 71 -27.76 3.02 3.54
C SER A 71 -27.73 4.41 4.17
N GLN A 72 -28.91 5.03 4.27
CA GLN A 72 -29.07 6.35 4.91
C GLN A 72 -29.64 6.25 6.34
N ARG A 73 -30.31 5.14 6.64
CA ARG A 73 -30.94 4.89 7.95
C ARG A 73 -30.78 3.43 8.37
N PRO A 74 -29.79 3.13 9.24
CA PRO A 74 -28.73 3.99 9.74
C PRO A 74 -27.71 4.33 8.65
N PRO A 75 -26.95 5.45 8.76
CA PRO A 75 -25.93 5.81 7.79
C PRO A 75 -24.84 4.74 7.74
N ARG A 76 -24.59 4.15 6.56
CA ARG A 76 -23.56 3.14 6.33
C ARG A 76 -22.90 3.38 5.00
N ALA A 77 -21.58 3.18 4.96
CA ALA A 77 -20.79 3.34 3.75
C ALA A 77 -19.89 2.13 3.51
N ALA A 78 -19.61 1.87 2.24
CA ALA A 78 -18.53 1.02 1.81
C ALA A 78 -17.37 1.91 1.37
N TYR A 79 -16.14 1.53 1.72
CA TYR A 79 -14.92 2.24 1.40
C TYR A 79 -14.26 1.59 0.20
N GLN A 80 -13.77 2.41 -0.71
CA GLN A 80 -13.13 1.98 -1.95
C GLN A 80 -11.92 2.86 -2.24
N LEU A 81 -10.81 2.27 -2.66
CA LEU A 81 -9.64 3.04 -3.11
C LEU A 81 -9.96 3.82 -4.38
N THR A 82 -9.41 5.03 -4.46
CA THR A 82 -9.33 5.80 -5.70
C THR A 82 -8.24 5.23 -6.62
N ALA A 83 -8.13 5.74 -7.85
CA ALA A 83 -7.01 5.39 -8.72
C ALA A 83 -5.66 5.67 -8.03
N GLU A 84 -5.51 6.85 -7.40
CA GLU A 84 -4.30 7.22 -6.64
C GLU A 84 -4.03 6.26 -5.47
N GLY A 85 -5.05 5.89 -4.71
CA GLY A 85 -4.91 4.90 -3.63
C GLY A 85 -4.47 3.53 -4.14
N THR A 86 -4.95 3.12 -5.32
CA THR A 86 -4.60 1.84 -5.95
C THR A 86 -3.15 1.81 -6.44
N GLU A 87 -2.56 2.96 -6.77
CA GLU A 87 -1.13 3.07 -7.15
C GLU A 87 -0.17 2.60 -6.05
N LEU A 88 -0.60 2.61 -4.79
CA LEU A 88 0.18 2.06 -3.68
C LEU A 88 0.34 0.53 -3.73
N ALA A 89 -0.43 -0.17 -4.56
CA ALA A 89 -0.39 -1.64 -4.63
C ALA A 89 1.01 -2.19 -4.92
N GLY A 90 1.77 -1.55 -5.82
CA GLY A 90 3.14 -1.93 -6.14
C GLY A 90 4.08 -1.82 -4.94
N ALA A 91 4.04 -0.69 -4.24
CA ALA A 91 4.85 -0.45 -3.05
C ALA A 91 4.50 -1.43 -1.92
N LEU A 92 3.21 -1.66 -1.67
CA LEU A 92 2.75 -2.62 -0.65
C LEU A 92 3.20 -4.04 -0.97
N ARG A 93 3.16 -4.44 -2.25
CA ARG A 93 3.64 -5.76 -2.69
C ARG A 93 5.14 -5.93 -2.45
N LEU A 94 5.94 -4.90 -2.72
CA LEU A 94 7.38 -4.91 -2.45
C LEU A 94 7.67 -4.99 -0.95
N LEU A 95 6.94 -4.23 -0.13
CA LEU A 95 7.05 -4.30 1.32
C LEU A 95 6.65 -5.68 1.86
N ALA A 96 5.56 -6.25 1.37
CA ALA A 96 5.11 -7.57 1.74
C ALA A 96 6.16 -8.64 1.36
N GLN A 97 6.72 -8.56 0.16
CA GLN A 97 7.79 -9.46 -0.28
C GLN A 97 9.03 -9.35 0.61
N TRP A 98 9.43 -8.14 1.00
CA TRP A 98 10.51 -7.95 1.96
C TRP A 98 10.17 -8.57 3.33
N GLY A 99 8.92 -8.41 3.76
CA GLY A 99 8.38 -8.94 5.02
C GLY A 99 8.35 -10.48 5.08
N THR A 100 8.24 -11.18 3.94
CA THR A 100 8.22 -12.66 3.92
C THR A 100 9.49 -13.31 4.47
N ARG A 101 10.58 -12.55 4.61
CA ARG A 101 11.80 -13.03 5.28
C ARG A 101 11.57 -13.30 6.79
N HIS A 102 10.50 -12.78 7.34
CA HIS A 102 10.15 -12.85 8.77
C HIS A 102 8.82 -13.59 9.01
N THR A 103 8.23 -14.17 7.97
CA THR A 103 6.98 -14.94 8.01
C THR A 103 7.16 -16.31 7.39
N ASP A 104 6.08 -17.07 7.23
CA ASP A 104 6.12 -18.38 6.56
C ASP A 104 6.45 -18.19 5.06
N PRO A 105 7.38 -18.98 4.48
CA PRO A 105 7.63 -19.00 3.03
C PRO A 105 6.38 -19.26 2.18
N ALA A 106 5.34 -19.88 2.74
CA ALA A 106 4.04 -20.05 2.09
C ALA A 106 3.32 -18.72 1.79
N ASP A 107 3.64 -17.65 2.52
CA ASP A 107 3.07 -16.31 2.32
C ASP A 107 3.62 -15.58 1.08
N THR A 108 4.65 -16.15 0.43
CA THR A 108 5.24 -15.56 -0.77
C THR A 108 4.21 -15.48 -1.90
N PRO A 109 3.98 -14.29 -2.50
CA PRO A 109 3.06 -14.16 -3.62
C PRO A 109 3.40 -15.06 -4.78
N ARG A 110 2.39 -15.77 -5.31
CA ARG A 110 2.56 -16.73 -6.41
C ARG A 110 1.66 -16.40 -7.59
N HIS A 111 2.15 -16.72 -8.78
CA HIS A 111 1.36 -16.60 -10.00
C HIS A 111 0.23 -17.64 -9.99
N LEU A 112 -1.02 -17.18 -10.14
CA LEU A 112 -2.21 -18.03 -9.99
C LEU A 112 -2.25 -19.18 -11.00
N ALA A 113 -1.72 -18.95 -12.22
CA ALA A 113 -1.79 -19.97 -13.28
C ALA A 113 -0.77 -21.10 -13.13
N CYS A 114 0.41 -20.84 -12.56
CA CYS A 114 1.49 -21.85 -12.50
C CYS A 114 2.07 -22.09 -11.11
N GLY A 115 1.64 -21.32 -10.10
CA GLY A 115 2.11 -21.45 -8.72
C GLY A 115 3.56 -20.98 -8.47
N THR A 116 4.24 -20.45 -9.49
CA THR A 116 5.61 -19.95 -9.34
C THR A 116 5.62 -18.67 -8.48
N PRO A 117 6.58 -18.52 -7.56
CA PRO A 117 6.76 -17.25 -6.84
C PRO A 117 6.97 -16.08 -7.80
N ILE A 118 6.28 -14.97 -7.53
CA ILE A 118 6.38 -13.76 -8.35
C ILE A 118 7.54 -12.90 -7.83
N GLU A 119 8.37 -12.41 -8.75
CA GLU A 119 9.46 -11.48 -8.47
C GLU A 119 9.15 -10.10 -9.04
N ALA A 120 9.48 -9.05 -8.29
CA ALA A 120 9.45 -7.68 -8.80
C ALA A 120 10.74 -7.39 -9.57
N ARG A 121 10.60 -6.79 -10.75
CA ARG A 121 11.71 -6.38 -11.60
C ARG A 121 11.51 -4.93 -12.03
N TRP A 122 12.60 -4.18 -12.06
CA TRP A 122 12.61 -2.84 -12.61
C TRP A 122 12.84 -2.92 -14.11
N TYR A 123 12.04 -2.18 -14.88
CA TYR A 123 12.07 -2.20 -16.32
C TYR A 123 12.26 -0.78 -16.87
N CYS A 124 13.25 -0.60 -17.74
CA CYS A 124 13.45 0.64 -18.47
C CYS A 124 12.75 0.59 -19.85
N PRO A 125 11.67 1.34 -20.06
CA PRO A 125 10.94 1.27 -21.33
C PRO A 125 11.72 1.87 -22.51
N THR A 126 12.68 2.74 -22.26
CA THR A 126 13.52 3.35 -23.31
C THR A 126 14.58 2.38 -23.82
N CYS A 127 15.22 1.63 -22.93
CA CYS A 127 16.25 0.67 -23.28
C CYS A 127 15.69 -0.73 -23.59
N ASP A 128 14.40 -0.96 -23.27
CA ASP A 128 13.74 -2.27 -23.33
C ASP A 128 14.49 -3.34 -22.53
N GLN A 129 14.96 -2.98 -21.35
CA GLN A 129 15.78 -3.86 -20.50
C GLN A 129 15.23 -3.92 -19.08
N LEU A 130 15.40 -5.09 -18.46
CA LEU A 130 15.21 -5.28 -17.02
C LEU A 130 16.47 -4.83 -16.29
N GLU A 131 16.28 -4.02 -15.24
CA GLU A 131 17.36 -3.61 -14.35
C GLU A 131 17.49 -4.59 -13.19
N ASP A 132 18.67 -5.17 -13.04
CA ASP A 132 18.98 -6.00 -11.87
C ASP A 132 19.23 -5.10 -10.66
N HIS A 133 18.40 -5.24 -9.64
CA HIS A 133 18.52 -4.48 -8.40
C HIS A 133 19.57 -5.14 -7.50
N GLU A 134 20.82 -5.16 -7.95
CA GLU A 134 21.95 -5.43 -7.07
C GLU A 134 22.39 -4.14 -6.39
N PRO A 135 22.53 -4.13 -5.04
CA PRO A 135 22.94 -2.92 -4.30
C PRO A 135 24.34 -2.39 -4.66
N SER A 136 25.06 -3.11 -5.50
CA SER A 136 26.45 -2.78 -5.91
C SER A 136 26.55 -2.06 -7.26
N HIS A 137 25.44 -1.81 -7.98
CA HIS A 137 25.51 -1.05 -9.23
C HIS A 137 25.10 0.41 -9.03
N PRO A 138 26.02 1.36 -9.31
CA PRO A 138 25.81 2.80 -9.11
C PRO A 138 24.92 3.45 -10.18
N GLN A 139 24.08 2.69 -10.88
CA GLN A 139 23.29 3.21 -12.02
C GLN A 139 21.86 3.64 -11.67
N VAL A 140 21.42 3.44 -10.44
CA VAL A 140 20.12 3.95 -9.98
C VAL A 140 20.35 5.22 -9.16
N HIS A 141 20.20 6.36 -9.79
CA HIS A 141 20.14 7.64 -9.09
C HIS A 141 18.68 7.84 -8.63
N TYR A 142 18.47 7.82 -7.33
CA TYR A 142 17.24 8.34 -6.74
C TYR A 142 17.32 9.87 -6.79
N VAL A 143 16.54 10.49 -7.67
CA VAL A 143 16.41 11.94 -7.78
C VAL A 143 15.36 12.41 -6.78
#